data_881c47f687c1b4fc312255160cd7617b
#
_entry.id   881c47f687c1b4fc312255160cd7617b
#
_cell.length_a   1.000
_cell.length_b   1.000
_cell.length_c   1.000
_cell.angle_alpha   90.00
_cell.angle_beta   90.00
_cell.angle_gamma   90.00
#
_symmetry.space_group_name_H-M   'P 1'
#
loop_
_entity.id
_entity.type
_entity.pdbx_description
1 polymer ?
#
loop_
_entity_poly.entity_id
_entity_poly.type
_entity_poly.pdbx_seq_one_letter_code
_entity_poly.pdbx_strand_id
1 'polypeptide(L)'
;MFSDAKLIDSKNNAFFKRLVKISQNKEKALCLLEGIHLCQDFLAKADGAQLKAAIFQASALSKAANEANSELMQLYQCLNTSPTILADQLFKQLCDVPSPQGVIFLIEPAQRPLDELLVDKTMVLVDRVQDPGNLGTIIRTVAAAGIKQLVLSSGTVKAWSPKVLRSAQGAHFAITIFTEVDLTVLVNKLKLPIYATALSDEARSLYALDLARECAWLLGNEGQGVSREVLAQATAEVFIPQAEAVESLNVAVACGIILFEQRRQRLAQLASSFYGQD
;
A
#
# COMPACT_ATOMS: atom_id res chain seq x y z
N MET A 1 20.89 -26.12 15.58
CA MET A 1 20.02 -25.76 14.44
C MET A 1 19.95 -24.25 14.24
N PHE A 2 20.15 -23.41 15.27
CA PHE A 2 20.10 -21.94 15.21
C PHE A 2 21.39 -21.30 15.70
N SER A 3 22.58 -21.92 15.38
CA SER A 3 23.90 -21.55 15.93
C SER A 3 24.31 -20.10 15.67
N ASP A 4 23.82 -19.49 14.59
CA ASP A 4 24.20 -18.14 14.17
C ASP A 4 23.17 -17.09 14.51
N ALA A 5 22.05 -17.47 15.15
CA ALA A 5 20.97 -16.55 15.51
C ALA A 5 21.25 -15.86 16.86
N LYS A 6 21.06 -14.54 16.89
CA LYS A 6 21.22 -13.74 18.11
C LYS A 6 19.94 -13.75 18.94
N LEU A 7 19.97 -14.34 20.13
CA LEU A 7 18.87 -14.27 21.08
C LEU A 7 18.88 -12.95 21.87
N ILE A 8 17.73 -12.29 21.94
CA ILE A 8 17.48 -11.09 22.77
C ILE A 8 16.31 -11.38 23.70
N ASP A 9 16.57 -11.32 24.99
CA ASP A 9 15.62 -11.58 26.09
C ASP A 9 15.42 -10.38 27.03
N SER A 10 16.24 -9.33 26.88
CA SER A 10 16.22 -8.15 27.74
C SER A 10 15.53 -6.96 27.08
N LYS A 11 14.57 -6.33 27.77
CA LYS A 11 13.96 -5.05 27.39
C LYS A 11 14.97 -3.88 27.30
N ASN A 12 16.12 -4.01 27.95
CA ASN A 12 17.19 -3.02 27.94
C ASN A 12 18.07 -3.05 26.70
N ASN A 13 17.93 -4.11 25.88
CA ASN A 13 18.68 -4.23 24.63
C ASN A 13 18.41 -3.04 23.70
N ALA A 14 19.48 -2.41 23.18
CA ALA A 14 19.40 -1.22 22.36
C ALA A 14 18.64 -1.45 21.04
N PHE A 15 18.82 -2.63 20.40
CA PHE A 15 18.12 -2.99 19.18
C PHE A 15 16.63 -3.16 19.44
N PHE A 16 16.24 -3.86 20.52
CA PHE A 16 14.84 -3.99 20.90
C PHE A 16 14.17 -2.64 21.17
N LYS A 17 14.84 -1.73 21.91
CA LYS A 17 14.32 -0.36 22.14
C LYS A 17 14.10 0.39 20.82
N ARG A 18 14.97 0.19 19.83
CA ARG A 18 14.80 0.77 18.49
C ARG A 18 13.59 0.18 17.77
N LEU A 19 13.40 -1.13 17.79
CA LEU A 19 12.22 -1.80 17.20
C LEU A 19 10.91 -1.26 17.79
N VAL A 20 10.85 -1.03 19.11
CA VAL A 20 9.68 -0.42 19.76
C VAL A 20 9.41 1.01 19.23
N LYS A 21 10.45 1.82 18.99
CA LYS A 21 10.27 3.15 18.40
C LYS A 21 9.71 3.06 16.97
N ILE A 22 10.18 2.10 16.19
CA ILE A 22 9.71 1.88 14.82
C ILE A 22 8.27 1.39 14.81
N SER A 23 7.89 0.42 15.67
CA SER A 23 6.51 -0.06 15.77
C SER A 23 5.52 1.06 16.14
N GLN A 24 5.98 2.06 16.91
CA GLN A 24 5.23 3.26 17.27
C GLN A 24 5.29 4.37 16.19
N ASN A 25 5.85 4.08 15.01
CA ASN A 25 5.99 5.03 13.90
C ASN A 25 6.82 6.31 14.24
N LYS A 26 7.74 6.21 15.21
CA LYS A 26 8.62 7.31 15.65
C LYS A 26 9.91 7.42 14.81
N GLU A 27 10.28 6.37 14.09
CA GLU A 27 11.41 6.36 13.15
C GLU A 27 10.85 6.18 11.73
N LYS A 28 10.97 7.22 10.88
CA LYS A 28 10.21 7.31 9.62
C LYS A 28 10.81 6.52 8.46
N ALA A 29 12.13 6.27 8.52
CA ALA A 29 12.86 5.62 7.41
C ALA A 29 12.67 4.10 7.37
N LEU A 30 12.20 3.50 8.45
CA LEU A 30 12.09 2.06 8.61
C LEU A 30 10.66 1.66 8.98
N CYS A 31 10.28 0.44 8.62
CA CYS A 31 9.01 -0.14 9.05
C CYS A 31 9.15 -1.62 9.39
N LEU A 32 8.17 -2.15 10.10
CA LEU A 32 8.07 -3.56 10.48
C LEU A 32 7.01 -4.24 9.62
N LEU A 33 7.40 -5.31 8.94
CA LEU A 33 6.48 -6.20 8.24
C LEU A 33 6.15 -7.35 9.17
N GLU A 34 4.93 -7.42 9.65
CA GLU A 34 4.46 -8.45 10.59
C GLU A 34 3.73 -9.56 9.85
N GLY A 35 4.17 -10.80 10.05
CA GLY A 35 3.52 -12.02 9.57
C GLY A 35 4.16 -12.66 8.35
N ILE A 36 3.90 -13.97 8.19
CA ILE A 36 4.57 -14.83 7.21
C ILE A 36 4.31 -14.34 5.78
N HIS A 37 3.05 -14.14 5.41
CA HIS A 37 2.69 -13.75 4.04
C HIS A 37 3.30 -12.42 3.60
N LEU A 38 3.29 -11.40 4.49
CA LEU A 38 3.86 -10.09 4.17
C LEU A 38 5.38 -10.17 4.00
N CYS A 39 6.06 -10.99 4.83
CA CYS A 39 7.49 -11.24 4.69
C CYS A 39 7.83 -12.04 3.42
N GLN A 40 7.01 -13.02 3.04
CA GLN A 40 7.15 -13.77 1.78
C GLN A 40 6.96 -12.86 0.57
N ASP A 41 5.91 -12.02 0.56
CA ASP A 41 5.68 -11.04 -0.51
C ASP A 41 6.84 -10.06 -0.65
N PHE A 42 7.43 -9.62 0.46
CA PHE A 42 8.63 -8.81 0.45
C PHE A 42 9.79 -9.53 -0.26
N LEU A 43 10.11 -10.76 0.13
CA LEU A 43 11.22 -11.52 -0.48
C LEU A 43 11.00 -11.80 -1.97
N ALA A 44 9.74 -12.00 -2.38
CA ALA A 44 9.40 -12.36 -3.76
C ALA A 44 9.28 -11.16 -4.70
N LYS A 45 8.88 -9.98 -4.21
CA LYS A 45 8.41 -8.89 -5.06
C LYS A 45 9.04 -7.53 -4.76
N ALA A 46 9.73 -7.37 -3.60
CA ALA A 46 10.25 -6.06 -3.22
C ALA A 46 11.39 -5.63 -4.14
N ASP A 47 11.18 -4.54 -4.84
CA ASP A 47 12.17 -3.89 -5.68
C ASP A 47 12.70 -2.63 -5.00
N GLY A 48 14.02 -2.55 -4.83
CA GLY A 48 14.72 -1.42 -4.20
C GLY A 48 14.53 -1.27 -2.69
N ALA A 49 13.65 -2.04 -2.03
CA ALA A 49 13.54 -2.07 -0.57
C ALA A 49 14.62 -2.98 0.05
N GLN A 50 15.09 -2.64 1.26
CA GLN A 50 16.19 -3.36 1.90
C GLN A 50 15.77 -4.05 3.20
N LEU A 51 16.03 -5.35 3.30
CA LEU A 51 15.93 -6.08 4.56
C LEU A 51 17.07 -5.66 5.49
N LYS A 52 16.73 -5.09 6.64
CA LYS A 52 17.70 -4.68 7.68
C LYS A 52 17.86 -5.73 8.77
N ALA A 53 16.79 -6.45 9.10
CA ALA A 53 16.82 -7.57 10.01
C ALA A 53 15.59 -8.46 9.84
N ALA A 54 15.79 -9.78 10.01
CA ALA A 54 14.69 -10.73 10.17
C ALA A 54 14.61 -11.12 11.64
N ILE A 55 13.42 -11.02 12.23
CA ILE A 55 13.17 -11.19 13.65
C ILE A 55 12.15 -12.30 13.83
N PHE A 56 12.50 -13.30 14.64
CA PHE A 56 11.63 -14.44 14.92
C PHE A 56 11.29 -14.54 16.40
N GLN A 57 10.09 -15.03 16.67
CA GLN A 57 9.63 -15.36 18.03
C GLN A 57 10.23 -16.71 18.47
N ALA A 58 10.80 -16.79 19.66
CA ALA A 58 11.51 -17.97 20.14
C ALA A 58 10.62 -19.23 20.15
N SER A 59 9.42 -19.17 20.75
CA SER A 59 8.52 -20.33 20.82
C SER A 59 7.95 -20.73 19.47
N ALA A 60 7.59 -19.75 18.62
CA ALA A 60 7.06 -20.03 17.29
C ALA A 60 8.10 -20.71 16.39
N LEU A 61 9.35 -20.25 16.43
CA LEU A 61 10.44 -20.84 15.66
C LEU A 61 10.78 -22.27 16.15
N SER A 62 10.80 -22.49 17.49
CA SER A 62 11.02 -23.81 18.07
C SER A 62 9.91 -24.79 17.69
N LYS A 63 8.66 -24.34 17.66
CA LYS A 63 7.52 -25.14 17.20
C LYS A 63 7.64 -25.48 15.72
N ALA A 64 7.91 -24.48 14.89
CA ALA A 64 8.07 -24.62 13.44
C ALA A 64 9.19 -25.61 13.05
N ALA A 65 10.28 -25.69 13.85
CA ALA A 65 11.37 -26.63 13.63
C ALA A 65 10.98 -28.11 13.77
N ASN A 66 9.88 -28.39 14.49
CA ASN A 66 9.33 -29.73 14.70
C ASN A 66 8.13 -30.04 13.78
N GLU A 67 7.70 -29.11 12.96
CA GLU A 67 6.56 -29.26 12.04
C GLU A 67 7.06 -29.50 10.61
N ALA A 68 6.62 -30.60 9.99
CA ALA A 68 6.87 -30.84 8.57
C ALA A 68 6.22 -29.74 7.71
N ASN A 69 6.97 -29.18 6.75
CA ASN A 69 6.51 -28.16 5.83
C ASN A 69 6.06 -26.82 6.48
N SER A 70 6.61 -26.46 7.62
CA SER A 70 6.31 -25.17 8.26
C SER A 70 6.74 -23.99 7.37
N GLU A 71 5.77 -23.12 7.00
CA GLU A 71 6.04 -21.90 6.23
C GLU A 71 7.01 -20.96 6.94
N LEU A 72 6.92 -20.89 8.29
CA LEU A 72 7.84 -20.09 9.10
C LEU A 72 9.27 -20.62 9.00
N MET A 73 9.45 -21.94 8.97
CA MET A 73 10.78 -22.55 8.82
C MET A 73 11.33 -22.40 7.40
N GLN A 74 10.48 -22.51 6.38
CA GLN A 74 10.87 -22.22 5.00
C GLN A 74 11.36 -20.79 4.85
N LEU A 75 10.61 -19.83 5.41
CA LEU A 75 10.99 -18.42 5.42
C LEU A 75 12.33 -18.19 6.13
N TYR A 76 12.56 -18.85 7.29
CA TYR A 76 13.82 -18.80 8.02
C TYR A 76 15.00 -19.30 7.16
N GLN A 77 14.81 -20.40 6.44
CA GLN A 77 15.83 -21.04 5.60
C GLN A 77 16.17 -20.25 4.33
N CYS A 78 15.21 -19.43 3.82
CA CYS A 78 15.42 -18.59 2.64
C CYS A 78 16.28 -17.34 2.94
N LEU A 79 16.60 -17.06 4.21
CA LEU A 79 17.33 -15.85 4.56
C LEU A 79 18.83 -16.03 4.35
N ASN A 80 19.43 -15.03 3.71
CA ASN A 80 20.89 -14.94 3.54
C ASN A 80 21.59 -14.16 4.67
N THR A 81 20.85 -13.80 5.73
CA THR A 81 21.36 -13.02 6.86
C THR A 81 21.07 -13.72 8.18
N SER A 82 21.97 -13.57 9.16
CA SER A 82 21.74 -14.12 10.50
C SER A 82 20.52 -13.50 11.16
N PRO A 83 19.47 -14.28 11.47
CA PRO A 83 18.24 -13.73 12.06
C PRO A 83 18.43 -13.40 13.54
N THR A 84 17.58 -12.54 14.04
CA THR A 84 17.44 -12.21 15.47
C THR A 84 16.27 -12.99 16.05
N ILE A 85 16.47 -13.65 17.17
CA ILE A 85 15.40 -14.32 17.92
C ILE A 85 15.03 -13.44 19.11
N LEU A 86 13.75 -13.12 19.26
CA LEU A 86 13.23 -12.42 20.45
C LEU A 86 12.51 -13.41 21.38
N ALA A 87 12.74 -13.23 22.68
CA ALA A 87 11.88 -13.86 23.69
C ALA A 87 10.41 -13.46 23.47
N ASP A 88 9.49 -14.38 23.71
CA ASP A 88 8.06 -14.23 23.37
C ASP A 88 7.42 -12.95 23.91
N GLN A 89 7.77 -12.56 25.14
CA GLN A 89 7.23 -11.34 25.75
C GLN A 89 7.70 -10.06 25.04
N LEU A 90 8.92 -10.07 24.48
CA LEU A 90 9.44 -8.93 23.72
C LEU A 90 8.83 -8.90 22.33
N PHE A 91 8.72 -10.07 21.68
CA PHE A 91 8.13 -10.17 20.35
C PHE A 91 6.68 -9.64 20.34
N LYS A 92 5.85 -10.07 21.29
CA LYS A 92 4.46 -9.61 21.44
C LYS A 92 4.32 -8.11 21.63
N GLN A 93 5.31 -7.42 22.21
CA GLN A 93 5.27 -5.96 22.37
C GLN A 93 5.44 -5.20 21.05
N LEU A 94 5.94 -5.85 20.00
CA LEU A 94 6.11 -5.27 18.67
C LEU A 94 4.90 -5.51 17.78
N CYS A 95 4.05 -6.47 18.14
CA CYS A 95 2.93 -6.92 17.32
C CYS A 95 1.67 -6.12 17.61
N ASP A 96 0.93 -5.84 16.54
CA ASP A 96 -0.40 -5.20 16.61
C ASP A 96 -1.53 -6.24 16.69
N VAL A 97 -1.24 -7.53 16.45
CA VAL A 97 -2.24 -8.61 16.48
C VAL A 97 -2.12 -9.46 17.76
N PRO A 98 -3.24 -9.96 18.29
CA PRO A 98 -3.22 -10.79 19.51
C PRO A 98 -2.47 -12.13 19.36
N SER A 99 -2.50 -12.70 18.15
CA SER A 99 -1.87 -13.98 17.83
C SER A 99 -0.88 -13.83 16.66
N PRO A 100 0.35 -13.37 16.93
CA PRO A 100 1.35 -13.16 15.89
C PRO A 100 1.84 -14.49 15.30
N GLN A 101 2.18 -14.45 14.01
CA GLN A 101 2.68 -15.63 13.26
C GLN A 101 4.18 -15.93 13.51
N GLY A 102 4.82 -15.21 14.43
CA GLY A 102 6.18 -15.51 14.88
C GLY A 102 7.31 -14.94 14.02
N VAL A 103 7.02 -14.07 13.04
CA VAL A 103 8.03 -13.39 12.24
C VAL A 103 7.70 -11.92 12.02
N ILE A 104 8.75 -11.09 12.07
CA ILE A 104 8.73 -9.67 11.71
C ILE A 104 9.99 -9.37 10.88
N PHE A 105 9.86 -8.71 9.75
CA PHE A 105 10.98 -8.12 9.04
C PHE A 105 11.10 -6.62 9.34
N LEU A 106 12.29 -6.18 9.68
CA LEU A 106 12.66 -4.77 9.69
C LEU A 106 13.17 -4.41 8.30
N ILE A 107 12.50 -3.52 7.61
CA ILE A 107 12.88 -3.09 6.27
C ILE A 107 13.06 -1.59 6.17
N GLU A 108 13.83 -1.18 5.18
CA GLU A 108 13.84 0.17 4.64
C GLU A 108 13.06 0.13 3.32
N PRO A 109 11.88 0.77 3.25
CA PRO A 109 11.10 0.83 2.02
C PRO A 109 11.89 1.53 0.90
N ALA A 110 11.66 1.12 -0.34
CA ALA A 110 12.19 1.83 -1.49
C ALA A 110 11.65 3.27 -1.51
N GLN A 111 12.56 4.24 -1.55
CA GLN A 111 12.20 5.62 -1.85
C GLN A 111 12.27 5.82 -3.36
N ARG A 112 11.15 6.21 -3.96
CA ARG A 112 11.06 6.41 -5.40
C ARG A 112 11.10 7.91 -5.71
N PRO A 113 12.12 8.38 -6.41
CA PRO A 113 12.16 9.76 -6.86
C PRO A 113 11.06 10.02 -7.90
N LEU A 114 10.53 11.24 -7.92
CA LEU A 114 9.37 11.58 -8.72
C LEU A 114 9.64 11.56 -10.24
N ASP A 115 10.88 11.59 -10.66
CA ASP A 115 11.31 11.46 -12.07
C ASP A 115 11.12 10.05 -12.63
N GLU A 116 10.96 9.04 -11.78
CA GLU A 116 10.55 7.68 -12.19
C GLU A 116 9.04 7.58 -12.51
N LEU A 117 8.24 8.60 -12.21
CA LEU A 117 6.81 8.60 -12.49
C LEU A 117 6.53 8.65 -13.99
N LEU A 118 5.78 7.68 -14.49
CA LEU A 118 5.35 7.65 -15.90
C LEU A 118 4.13 8.56 -16.08
N VAL A 119 4.36 9.78 -16.53
CA VAL A 119 3.34 10.86 -16.60
C VAL A 119 2.27 10.64 -17.68
N ASP A 120 2.43 9.63 -18.52
CA ASP A 120 1.53 9.22 -19.60
C ASP A 120 0.79 7.88 -19.32
N LYS A 121 0.98 7.32 -18.12
CA LYS A 121 0.34 6.06 -17.69
C LYS A 121 -0.68 6.30 -16.60
N THR A 122 -1.72 5.47 -16.59
CA THR A 122 -2.74 5.52 -15.55
C THR A 122 -2.12 5.44 -14.16
N MET A 123 -2.59 6.33 -13.30
CA MET A 123 -2.20 6.43 -11.91
C MET A 123 -3.36 6.84 -11.02
N VAL A 124 -3.18 6.65 -9.73
CA VAL A 124 -4.09 7.18 -8.71
C VAL A 124 -3.34 8.23 -7.90
N LEU A 125 -3.93 9.39 -7.76
CA LEU A 125 -3.47 10.51 -6.95
C LEU A 125 -4.36 10.57 -5.70
N VAL A 126 -3.76 10.63 -4.53
CA VAL A 126 -4.47 10.67 -3.24
C VAL A 126 -4.14 11.96 -2.54
N ASP A 127 -5.13 12.80 -2.35
CA ASP A 127 -4.99 14.09 -1.69
C ASP A 127 -5.42 14.00 -0.22
N ARG A 128 -4.43 13.96 0.68
CA ARG A 128 -4.57 14.08 2.14
C ARG A 128 -5.54 13.09 2.80
N VAL A 129 -5.63 11.87 2.32
CA VAL A 129 -6.36 10.78 3.01
C VAL A 129 -5.73 10.53 4.37
N GLN A 130 -6.55 10.52 5.45
CA GLN A 130 -6.09 10.44 6.83
C GLN A 130 -6.29 9.08 7.48
N ASP A 131 -7.32 8.34 7.08
CA ASP A 131 -7.57 7.02 7.66
C ASP A 131 -6.63 5.96 7.08
N PRO A 132 -5.84 5.27 7.91
CA PRO A 132 -4.90 4.24 7.45
C PRO A 132 -5.59 3.01 6.87
N GLY A 133 -6.83 2.71 7.27
CA GLY A 133 -7.63 1.63 6.70
C GLY A 133 -8.03 1.95 5.27
N ASN A 134 -8.47 3.19 5.01
CA ASN A 134 -8.77 3.67 3.66
C ASN A 134 -7.54 3.62 2.77
N LEU A 135 -6.41 4.18 3.21
CA LEU A 135 -5.20 4.17 2.40
C LEU A 135 -4.73 2.75 2.08
N GLY A 136 -4.72 1.86 3.07
CA GLY A 136 -4.35 0.45 2.83
C GLY A 136 -5.28 -0.26 1.84
N THR A 137 -6.59 0.01 1.93
CA THR A 137 -7.58 -0.51 0.99
C THR A 137 -7.38 0.08 -0.41
N ILE A 138 -7.08 1.37 -0.54
CA ILE A 138 -6.76 2.02 -1.81
C ILE A 138 -5.52 1.36 -2.44
N ILE A 139 -4.42 1.18 -1.69
CA ILE A 139 -3.20 0.51 -2.18
C ILE A 139 -3.54 -0.88 -2.74
N ARG A 140 -4.31 -1.66 -2.00
CA ARG A 140 -4.73 -3.00 -2.41
C ARG A 140 -5.61 -2.97 -3.66
N THR A 141 -6.52 -2.03 -3.75
CA THR A 141 -7.43 -1.86 -4.88
C THR A 141 -6.70 -1.44 -6.15
N VAL A 142 -5.77 -0.48 -6.04
CA VAL A 142 -4.92 -0.03 -7.14
C VAL A 142 -4.12 -1.19 -7.73
N ALA A 143 -3.48 -1.99 -6.88
CA ALA A 143 -2.76 -3.19 -7.29
C ALA A 143 -3.69 -4.22 -7.96
N ALA A 144 -4.88 -4.48 -7.39
CA ALA A 144 -5.86 -5.43 -7.91
C ALA A 144 -6.46 -4.98 -9.25
N ALA A 145 -6.63 -3.68 -9.46
CA ALA A 145 -7.06 -3.10 -10.73
C ALA A 145 -5.98 -3.17 -11.82
N GLY A 146 -4.74 -3.52 -11.47
CA GLY A 146 -3.60 -3.62 -12.40
C GLY A 146 -2.89 -2.29 -12.65
N ILE A 147 -3.22 -1.24 -11.87
CA ILE A 147 -2.55 0.07 -11.94
C ILE A 147 -1.24 -0.03 -11.17
N LYS A 148 -0.17 0.58 -11.70
CA LYS A 148 1.18 0.41 -11.19
C LYS A 148 1.71 1.60 -10.40
N GLN A 149 1.02 2.74 -10.43
CA GLN A 149 1.49 3.99 -9.84
C GLN A 149 0.43 4.57 -8.90
N LEU A 150 0.85 4.86 -7.67
CA LEU A 150 0.08 5.55 -6.65
C LEU A 150 0.88 6.73 -6.13
N VAL A 151 0.30 7.92 -6.16
CA VAL A 151 0.93 9.16 -5.70
C VAL A 151 0.16 9.68 -4.49
N LEU A 152 0.87 9.90 -3.41
CA LEU A 152 0.32 10.40 -2.15
C LEU A 152 0.80 11.83 -1.91
N SER A 153 -0.13 12.75 -1.73
CA SER A 153 0.21 14.14 -1.40
C SER A 153 0.86 14.24 -0.03
N SER A 154 1.59 15.33 0.19
CA SER A 154 2.00 15.75 1.52
C SER A 154 0.78 15.86 2.44
N GLY A 155 0.91 15.37 3.66
CA GLY A 155 -0.19 15.31 4.62
C GLY A 155 -1.08 14.06 4.49
N THR A 156 -0.87 13.16 3.55
CA THR A 156 -1.50 11.83 3.54
C THR A 156 -0.92 10.96 4.66
N VAL A 157 -1.74 10.09 5.24
CA VAL A 157 -1.26 9.12 6.24
C VAL A 157 -0.14 8.26 5.67
N LYS A 158 0.84 7.91 6.50
CA LYS A 158 2.06 7.23 6.05
C LYS A 158 1.76 5.85 5.44
N ALA A 159 2.15 5.65 4.19
CA ALA A 159 1.94 4.42 3.45
C ALA A 159 2.53 3.17 4.14
N TRP A 160 3.64 3.31 4.84
CA TRP A 160 4.36 2.21 5.49
C TRP A 160 4.07 2.12 7.00
N SER A 161 3.00 2.74 7.49
CA SER A 161 2.57 2.57 8.88
C SER A 161 1.97 1.17 9.12
N PRO A 162 2.05 0.61 10.35
CA PRO A 162 1.58 -0.74 10.63
C PRO A 162 0.12 -0.99 10.22
N LYS A 163 -0.76 -0.02 10.46
CA LYS A 163 -2.18 -0.14 10.09
C LYS A 163 -2.40 -0.15 8.57
N VAL A 164 -1.64 0.64 7.81
CA VAL A 164 -1.72 0.66 6.34
C VAL A 164 -1.17 -0.64 5.76
N LEU A 165 -0.01 -1.11 6.24
CA LEU A 165 0.59 -2.38 5.83
C LEU A 165 -0.38 -3.55 6.02
N ARG A 166 -1.05 -3.61 7.16
CA ARG A 166 -2.04 -4.64 7.47
C ARG A 166 -3.24 -4.59 6.52
N SER A 167 -3.80 -3.39 6.29
CA SER A 167 -4.97 -3.23 5.41
C SER A 167 -4.65 -3.54 3.94
N ALA A 168 -3.44 -3.23 3.49
CA ALA A 168 -2.99 -3.44 2.11
C ALA A 168 -2.57 -4.88 1.79
N GLN A 169 -2.34 -5.73 2.81
CA GLN A 169 -2.07 -7.17 2.61
C GLN A 169 -0.96 -7.47 1.58
N GLY A 170 0.19 -6.77 1.66
CA GLY A 170 1.34 -6.98 0.76
C GLY A 170 1.26 -6.27 -0.59
N ALA A 171 0.15 -5.61 -0.92
CA ALA A 171 -0.02 -4.91 -2.19
C ALA A 171 1.00 -3.77 -2.44
N HIS A 172 1.68 -3.29 -1.39
CA HIS A 172 2.78 -2.34 -1.50
C HIS A 172 3.89 -2.79 -2.46
N PHE A 173 4.14 -4.10 -2.53
CA PHE A 173 5.19 -4.67 -3.37
C PHE A 173 4.74 -4.95 -4.82
N ALA A 174 3.49 -4.65 -5.16
CA ALA A 174 2.94 -4.83 -6.50
C ALA A 174 2.85 -3.53 -7.31
N ILE A 175 3.02 -2.39 -6.65
CA ILE A 175 2.89 -1.05 -7.24
C ILE A 175 4.04 -0.13 -6.77
N THR A 176 4.29 0.93 -7.52
CA THR A 176 5.19 2.01 -7.12
C THR A 176 4.42 3.09 -6.38
N ILE A 177 4.86 3.42 -5.16
CA ILE A 177 4.22 4.43 -4.32
C ILE A 177 5.15 5.63 -4.19
N PHE A 178 4.70 6.79 -4.64
CA PHE A 178 5.36 8.08 -4.47
C PHE A 178 4.71 8.81 -3.30
N THR A 179 5.51 9.29 -2.36
CA THR A 179 5.00 9.91 -1.13
C THR A 179 5.48 11.36 -1.00
N GLU A 180 4.76 12.15 -0.19
CA GLU A 180 5.09 13.55 0.09
C GLU A 180 5.15 14.42 -1.18
N VAL A 181 4.27 14.13 -2.16
CA VAL A 181 4.26 14.83 -3.45
C VAL A 181 3.38 16.09 -3.37
N ASP A 182 3.87 17.19 -3.91
CA ASP A 182 3.05 18.37 -4.18
C ASP A 182 2.20 18.12 -5.43
N LEU A 183 0.91 17.83 -5.23
CA LEU A 183 -0.02 17.55 -6.32
C LEU A 183 -0.28 18.78 -7.19
N THR A 184 -0.20 20.01 -6.66
CA THR A 184 -0.43 21.24 -7.44
C THR A 184 0.64 21.40 -8.52
N VAL A 185 1.87 20.95 -8.25
CA VAL A 185 2.98 20.95 -9.19
C VAL A 185 2.89 19.76 -10.15
N LEU A 186 2.53 18.58 -9.61
CA LEU A 186 2.52 17.35 -10.41
C LEU A 186 1.45 17.39 -11.50
N VAL A 187 0.21 17.80 -11.20
CA VAL A 187 -0.91 17.75 -12.15
C VAL A 187 -0.63 18.53 -13.43
N ASN A 188 0.17 19.60 -13.35
CA ASN A 188 0.61 20.38 -14.51
C ASN A 188 1.61 19.64 -15.43
N LYS A 189 2.21 18.56 -14.96
CA LYS A 189 3.18 17.75 -15.72
C LYS A 189 2.55 16.53 -16.37
N LEU A 190 1.34 16.17 -15.97
CA LEU A 190 0.65 14.99 -16.49
C LEU A 190 0.21 15.21 -17.94
N LYS A 191 0.39 14.18 -18.76
CA LYS A 191 0.06 14.18 -20.20
C LYS A 191 -1.23 13.40 -20.49
N LEU A 192 -2.13 13.30 -19.51
CA LEU A 192 -3.35 12.51 -19.61
C LEU A 192 -4.50 13.22 -18.85
N PRO A 193 -5.75 12.91 -19.15
CA PRO A 193 -6.88 13.51 -18.45
C PRO A 193 -6.87 13.15 -16.97
N ILE A 194 -7.22 14.12 -16.14
CA ILE A 194 -7.31 13.98 -14.68
C ILE A 194 -8.78 14.02 -14.29
N TYR A 195 -9.28 12.95 -13.72
CA TYR A 195 -10.63 12.81 -13.22
C TYR A 195 -10.64 12.88 -11.69
N ALA A 196 -11.25 13.91 -11.14
CA ALA A 196 -11.35 14.13 -9.69
C ALA A 196 -12.70 13.63 -9.16
N THR A 197 -12.69 12.85 -8.09
CA THR A 197 -13.93 12.49 -7.41
C THR A 197 -14.50 13.69 -6.68
N ALA A 198 -15.71 14.09 -7.02
CA ALA A 198 -16.42 15.21 -6.42
C ALA A 198 -17.95 14.99 -6.49
N LEU A 199 -18.67 15.70 -5.61
CA LEU A 199 -20.14 15.73 -5.59
C LEU A 199 -20.61 17.16 -5.87
N SER A 200 -20.28 17.68 -7.04
CA SER A 200 -20.74 19.00 -7.51
C SER A 200 -21.81 18.86 -8.59
N ASP A 201 -22.57 19.92 -8.81
CA ASP A 201 -23.60 19.98 -9.88
C ASP A 201 -22.98 19.87 -11.28
N GLU A 202 -21.70 20.20 -11.43
CA GLU A 202 -20.96 20.12 -12.69
C GLU A 202 -20.30 18.76 -12.91
N ALA A 203 -20.31 17.87 -11.89
CA ALA A 203 -19.66 16.57 -11.97
C ALA A 203 -20.37 15.65 -12.97
N ARG A 204 -19.59 14.90 -13.72
CA ARG A 204 -20.06 13.94 -14.72
C ARG A 204 -20.25 12.57 -14.08
N SER A 205 -21.28 11.84 -14.50
CA SER A 205 -21.45 10.46 -14.08
C SER A 205 -20.26 9.60 -14.54
N LEU A 206 -19.71 8.78 -13.61
CA LEU A 206 -18.67 7.80 -13.91
C LEU A 206 -19.00 6.95 -15.14
N TYR A 207 -20.26 6.51 -15.24
CA TYR A 207 -20.72 5.59 -16.27
C TYR A 207 -20.95 6.24 -17.64
N ALA A 208 -20.85 7.58 -17.72
CA ALA A 208 -20.90 8.33 -18.98
C ALA A 208 -19.51 8.60 -19.58
N LEU A 209 -18.42 8.13 -18.94
CA LEU A 209 -17.06 8.39 -19.38
C LEU A 209 -16.52 7.23 -20.21
N ASP A 210 -15.72 7.57 -21.24
CA ASP A 210 -14.82 6.62 -21.89
C ASP A 210 -13.54 6.48 -21.06
N LEU A 211 -13.42 5.36 -20.36
CA LEU A 211 -12.31 5.04 -19.46
C LEU A 211 -11.34 3.99 -20.03
N ALA A 212 -11.49 3.64 -21.28
CA ALA A 212 -10.60 2.68 -21.93
C ALA A 212 -9.17 3.21 -22.07
N ARG A 213 -9.02 4.53 -22.14
CA ARG A 213 -7.71 5.22 -22.28
C ARG A 213 -7.02 5.43 -20.94
N GLU A 214 -5.75 5.83 -21.00
CA GLU A 214 -4.97 6.22 -19.82
C GLU A 214 -5.54 7.50 -19.21
N CYS A 215 -5.63 7.54 -17.88
CA CYS A 215 -6.07 8.72 -17.12
C CYS A 215 -5.48 8.71 -15.71
N ALA A 216 -5.49 9.85 -15.02
CA ALA A 216 -5.21 9.96 -13.61
C ALA A 216 -6.52 10.07 -12.83
N TRP A 217 -6.65 9.29 -11.76
CA TRP A 217 -7.74 9.39 -10.81
C TRP A 217 -7.29 10.18 -9.58
N LEU A 218 -8.02 11.22 -9.23
CA LEU A 218 -7.75 12.06 -8.06
C LEU A 218 -8.80 11.82 -6.99
N LEU A 219 -8.36 11.25 -5.86
CA LEU A 219 -9.18 10.93 -4.70
C LEU A 219 -8.89 11.93 -3.58
N GLY A 220 -9.92 12.46 -2.96
CA GLY A 220 -9.80 13.46 -1.92
C GLY A 220 -9.82 12.90 -0.50
N ASN A 221 -9.60 13.82 0.46
CA ASN A 221 -9.76 13.60 1.89
C ASN A 221 -11.20 13.21 2.24
N GLU A 222 -11.38 12.39 3.26
CA GLU A 222 -12.68 11.84 3.68
C GLU A 222 -13.72 12.91 4.06
N GLY A 223 -13.29 14.02 4.62
CA GLY A 223 -14.17 15.09 5.07
C GLY A 223 -14.18 16.33 4.16
N GLN A 224 -13.02 16.65 3.57
CA GLN A 224 -12.83 17.89 2.80
C GLN A 224 -12.84 17.68 1.29
N GLY A 225 -12.81 16.41 0.83
CA GLY A 225 -12.66 16.11 -0.58
C GLY A 225 -11.27 16.48 -1.12
N VAL A 226 -11.19 16.72 -2.41
CA VAL A 226 -9.99 17.19 -3.11
C VAL A 226 -9.78 18.68 -2.80
N SER A 227 -8.53 19.11 -2.59
CA SER A 227 -8.19 20.51 -2.39
C SER A 227 -8.55 21.36 -3.62
N ARG A 228 -9.01 22.57 -3.37
CA ARG A 228 -9.53 23.45 -4.44
C ARG A 228 -8.49 23.74 -5.52
N GLU A 229 -7.23 23.91 -5.11
CA GLU A 229 -6.12 24.22 -5.99
C GLU A 229 -5.83 23.07 -6.96
N VAL A 230 -5.95 21.82 -6.50
CA VAL A 230 -5.74 20.62 -7.33
C VAL A 230 -6.99 20.30 -8.14
N LEU A 231 -8.17 20.46 -7.55
CA LEU A 231 -9.47 20.25 -8.23
C LEU A 231 -9.64 21.17 -9.45
N ALA A 232 -9.23 22.44 -9.33
CA ALA A 232 -9.29 23.41 -10.43
C ALA A 232 -8.47 23.01 -11.68
N GLN A 233 -7.55 22.07 -11.54
CA GLN A 233 -6.70 21.54 -12.61
C GLN A 233 -7.19 20.19 -13.15
N ALA A 234 -8.28 19.64 -12.60
CA ALA A 234 -8.89 18.43 -13.11
C ALA A 234 -9.53 18.66 -14.49
N THR A 235 -9.41 17.67 -15.36
CA THR A 235 -10.08 17.68 -16.67
C THR A 235 -11.61 17.60 -16.52
N ALA A 236 -12.07 16.85 -15.52
CA ALA A 236 -13.48 16.79 -15.14
C ALA A 236 -13.63 16.31 -13.69
N GLU A 237 -14.67 16.80 -13.04
CA GLU A 237 -15.18 16.23 -11.81
C GLU A 237 -16.09 15.04 -12.13
N VAL A 238 -16.01 13.99 -11.32
CA VAL A 238 -16.70 12.73 -11.56
C VAL A 238 -17.38 12.25 -10.29
N PHE A 239 -18.65 11.89 -10.41
CA PHE A 239 -19.41 11.27 -9.34
C PHE A 239 -19.83 9.85 -9.69
N ILE A 240 -20.02 9.04 -8.67
CA ILE A 240 -20.64 7.72 -8.76
C ILE A 240 -22.12 7.90 -8.47
N PRO A 241 -23.03 7.59 -9.41
CA PRO A 241 -24.47 7.64 -9.14
C PRO A 241 -24.85 6.80 -7.93
N GLN A 242 -25.49 7.41 -6.96
CA GLN A 242 -25.90 6.80 -5.70
C GLN A 242 -27.30 7.26 -5.30
N ALA A 243 -27.95 6.56 -4.38
CA ALA A 243 -29.25 6.94 -3.85
C ALA A 243 -29.13 8.19 -2.96
N GLU A 244 -30.18 9.02 -2.94
CA GLU A 244 -30.21 10.30 -2.20
C GLU A 244 -30.08 10.15 -0.67
N ALA A 245 -30.27 8.94 -0.15
CA ALA A 245 -30.23 8.68 1.30
C ALA A 245 -28.84 8.80 1.95
N VAL A 246 -27.76 8.90 1.15
CA VAL A 246 -26.37 8.94 1.62
C VAL A 246 -25.63 10.09 0.93
N GLU A 247 -24.96 10.93 1.73
CA GLU A 247 -24.24 12.10 1.20
C GLU A 247 -23.02 11.70 0.36
N SER A 248 -22.27 10.69 0.75
CA SER A 248 -21.05 10.26 0.03
C SER A 248 -20.69 8.81 0.32
N LEU A 249 -19.91 8.21 -0.58
CA LEU A 249 -19.29 6.92 -0.38
C LEU A 249 -17.94 7.08 0.35
N ASN A 250 -17.58 6.05 1.12
CA ASN A 250 -16.21 5.93 1.63
C ASN A 250 -15.20 6.00 0.47
N VAL A 251 -14.10 6.73 0.64
CA VAL A 251 -13.11 6.99 -0.42
C VAL A 251 -12.48 5.72 -1.00
N ALA A 252 -12.26 4.70 -0.17
CA ALA A 252 -11.71 3.42 -0.64
C ALA A 252 -12.75 2.61 -1.42
N VAL A 253 -14.04 2.71 -1.04
CA VAL A 253 -15.14 2.10 -1.80
C VAL A 253 -15.29 2.80 -3.15
N ALA A 254 -15.29 4.14 -3.18
CA ALA A 254 -15.32 4.92 -4.41
C ALA A 254 -14.14 4.55 -5.32
N CYS A 255 -12.93 4.46 -4.77
CA CYS A 255 -11.74 3.99 -5.49
C CYS A 255 -11.99 2.62 -6.15
N GLY A 256 -12.58 1.67 -5.41
CA GLY A 256 -12.90 0.34 -5.96
C GLY A 256 -13.84 0.42 -7.16
N ILE A 257 -14.92 1.16 -7.04
CA ILE A 257 -15.93 1.28 -8.10
C ILE A 257 -15.31 1.90 -9.35
N ILE A 258 -14.59 3.03 -9.24
CA ILE A 258 -14.02 3.72 -10.40
C ILE A 258 -12.93 2.93 -11.09
N LEU A 259 -12.03 2.30 -10.35
CA LEU A 259 -10.92 1.55 -10.95
C LEU A 259 -11.40 0.25 -11.61
N PHE A 260 -12.39 -0.43 -11.03
CA PHE A 260 -12.92 -1.64 -11.63
C PHE A 260 -13.88 -1.35 -12.80
N GLU A 261 -14.57 -0.19 -12.82
CA GLU A 261 -15.28 0.25 -14.02
C GLU A 261 -14.29 0.56 -15.16
N GLN A 262 -13.21 1.28 -14.89
CA GLN A 262 -12.15 1.49 -15.89
C GLN A 262 -11.57 0.15 -16.39
N ARG A 263 -11.29 -0.78 -15.47
CA ARG A 263 -10.79 -2.11 -15.84
C ARG A 263 -11.79 -2.87 -16.71
N ARG A 264 -13.09 -2.81 -16.39
CA ARG A 264 -14.16 -3.45 -17.17
C ARG A 264 -14.17 -2.92 -18.61
N GLN A 265 -14.12 -1.60 -18.81
CA GLN A 265 -14.11 -0.97 -20.12
C GLN A 265 -12.88 -1.38 -20.93
N ARG A 266 -11.70 -1.38 -20.32
CA ARG A 266 -10.45 -1.82 -20.97
C ARG A 266 -10.50 -3.28 -21.41
N LEU A 267 -11.01 -4.18 -20.58
CA LEU A 267 -11.15 -5.59 -20.91
C LEU A 267 -12.16 -5.80 -22.05
N ALA A 268 -13.27 -5.05 -22.08
CA ALA A 268 -14.24 -5.10 -23.17
C ALA A 268 -13.64 -4.63 -24.51
N GLN A 269 -12.82 -3.58 -24.48
CA GLN A 269 -12.12 -3.10 -25.67
C GLN A 269 -11.11 -4.11 -26.20
N LEU A 270 -10.35 -4.76 -25.32
CA LEU A 270 -9.43 -5.83 -25.71
C LEU A 270 -10.18 -7.01 -26.34
N ALA A 271 -11.30 -7.43 -25.75
CA ALA A 271 -12.11 -8.51 -26.30
C ALA A 271 -12.64 -8.18 -27.70
N SER A 272 -13.16 -6.96 -27.92
CA SER A 272 -13.65 -6.53 -29.24
C SER A 272 -12.55 -6.48 -30.31
N SER A 273 -11.31 -6.17 -29.93
CA SER A 273 -10.18 -6.15 -30.86
C SER A 273 -9.72 -7.57 -31.27
N PHE A 274 -10.00 -8.58 -30.46
CA PHE A 274 -9.69 -9.99 -30.80
C PHE A 274 -10.76 -10.66 -31.70
N TYR A 275 -12.04 -10.26 -31.56
CA TYR A 275 -13.16 -10.88 -32.30
C TYR A 275 -13.62 -10.05 -33.50
N GLY A 276 -13.04 -8.86 -33.78
CA GLY A 276 -13.43 -7.98 -34.87
C GLY A 276 -12.52 -8.04 -36.10
N GLN A 277 -11.79 -9.11 -36.32
CA GLN A 277 -10.94 -9.35 -37.51
C GLN A 277 -11.47 -10.44 -38.44
N ASP A 278 -12.81 -10.59 -38.49
CA ASP A 278 -13.48 -11.41 -39.49
C ASP A 278 -14.04 -10.53 -40.62
#